data_e607bcd1852b7f7cba9a2dc68002998b
#
_entry.id   e607bcd1852b7f7cba9a2dc68002998b
#
_cell.length_a   1.000
_cell.length_b   1.000
_cell.length_c   1.000
_cell.angle_alpha   90.00
_cell.angle_beta   90.00
_cell.angle_gamma   90.00
#
_symmetry.space_group_name_H-M   'P 1'
#
loop_
_entity.id
_entity.type
_entity.pdbx_description
1 polymer ?
#
loop_
_entity_poly.entity_id
_entity_poly.type
_entity_poly.pdbx_seq_one_letter_code
_entity_poly.pdbx_strand_id
1 'polypeptide(L)'
;IDANAAIQIKEEIANRKDLGILSKVYSTVLSSFLRNKALDSVAEAMNYTCEKEGERMESELSMIRYLIWAIPSIGFIGTVRGIGEALSQAHIAVEGNIAGMTASLGVAFNSTFVALVVSIFLMYFLHQLQLSQDRLVLELNDRCNDNLLPKLRL
;
A
#
# COMPACT_ATOMS: atom_id res chain seq x y z
N ILE A 1 -16.98 20.74 25.35
CA ILE A 1 -17.87 19.54 25.31
C ILE A 1 -17.86 18.90 26.67
N ASP A 2 -19.03 18.73 27.33
CA ASP A 2 -19.16 17.99 28.59
C ASP A 2 -18.72 16.54 28.43
N ALA A 3 -18.12 15.98 29.49
CA ALA A 3 -17.63 14.60 29.47
C ALA A 3 -18.71 13.58 29.07
N ASN A 4 -19.99 13.84 29.41
CA ASN A 4 -21.13 13.01 29.02
C ASN A 4 -21.42 13.08 27.52
N ALA A 5 -21.30 14.27 26.92
CA ALA A 5 -21.46 14.44 25.46
C ALA A 5 -20.30 13.75 24.69
N ALA A 6 -19.08 13.80 25.21
CA ALA A 6 -17.93 13.11 24.63
C ALA A 6 -18.09 11.58 24.64
N ILE A 7 -18.68 11.03 25.70
CA ILE A 7 -18.98 9.57 25.80
C ILE A 7 -20.06 9.18 24.79
N GLN A 8 -21.14 9.93 24.66
CA GLN A 8 -22.21 9.65 23.69
C GLN A 8 -21.68 9.72 22.24
N ILE A 9 -20.90 10.73 21.91
CA ILE A 9 -20.29 10.87 20.60
C ILE A 9 -19.34 9.69 20.32
N LYS A 10 -18.55 9.25 21.31
CA LYS A 10 -17.67 8.09 21.18
C LYS A 10 -18.45 6.81 20.89
N GLU A 11 -19.56 6.55 21.57
CA GLU A 11 -20.41 5.37 21.33
C GLU A 11 -21.10 5.44 19.97
N GLU A 12 -21.57 6.60 19.56
CA GLU A 12 -22.21 6.80 18.25
C GLU A 12 -21.21 6.60 17.10
N ILE A 13 -19.97 7.09 17.24
CA ILE A 13 -18.89 6.91 16.27
C ILE A 13 -18.41 5.44 16.25
N ALA A 14 -18.30 4.78 17.40
CA ALA A 14 -17.90 3.37 17.48
C ALA A 14 -18.93 2.45 16.81
N ASN A 15 -20.19 2.84 16.80
CA ASN A 15 -21.29 2.08 16.18
C ASN A 15 -21.39 2.30 14.66
N ARG A 16 -20.76 3.36 14.13
CA ARG A 16 -20.68 3.64 12.69
C ARG A 16 -19.45 2.97 12.08
N LYS A 17 -19.58 1.72 11.67
CA LYS A 17 -18.55 0.96 10.95
C LYS A 17 -18.14 1.58 9.60
N ASP A 18 -18.97 2.45 9.03
CA ASP A 18 -18.75 3.12 7.74
C ASP A 18 -17.66 4.20 7.78
N LEU A 19 -17.27 4.67 8.96
CA LEU A 19 -16.26 5.73 9.13
C LEU A 19 -14.80 5.24 9.12
N GLY A 20 -14.57 3.93 9.05
CA GLY A 20 -13.23 3.34 8.89
C GLY A 20 -12.15 3.95 9.82
N ILE A 21 -11.10 4.52 9.22
CA ILE A 21 -9.96 5.14 9.92
C ILE A 21 -10.41 6.35 10.77
N LEU A 22 -11.35 7.16 10.28
CA LEU A 22 -11.89 8.32 11.00
C LEU A 22 -12.47 7.92 12.36
N SER A 23 -13.25 6.84 12.44
CA SER A 23 -13.86 6.42 13.70
C SER A 23 -12.79 6.06 14.73
N LYS A 24 -11.69 5.46 14.29
CA LYS A 24 -10.57 5.07 15.15
C LYS A 24 -9.82 6.29 15.68
N VAL A 25 -9.51 7.27 14.81
CA VAL A 25 -8.87 8.52 15.21
C VAL A 25 -9.75 9.28 16.21
N TYR A 26 -11.04 9.48 15.89
CA TYR A 26 -11.98 10.17 16.78
C TYR A 26 -12.14 9.47 18.14
N SER A 27 -12.25 8.15 18.18
CA SER A 27 -12.38 7.40 19.43
C SER A 27 -11.13 7.51 20.31
N THR A 28 -9.93 7.52 19.69
CA THR A 28 -8.66 7.68 20.41
C THR A 28 -8.51 9.09 20.97
N VAL A 29 -8.82 10.10 20.18
CA VAL A 29 -8.79 11.51 20.59
C VAL A 29 -9.76 11.76 21.74
N LEU A 30 -11.00 11.31 21.63
CA LEU A 30 -12.01 11.46 22.70
C LEU A 30 -11.60 10.71 23.99
N SER A 31 -11.00 9.52 23.86
CA SER A 31 -10.51 8.80 25.05
C SER A 31 -9.31 9.48 25.70
N SER A 32 -8.42 10.12 24.93
CA SER A 32 -7.33 10.93 25.45
C SER A 32 -7.86 12.17 26.19
N PHE A 33 -8.84 12.86 25.63
CA PHE A 33 -9.50 14.01 26.25
C PHE A 33 -10.18 13.64 27.58
N LEU A 34 -10.91 12.53 27.62
CA LEU A 34 -11.57 12.05 28.84
C LEU A 34 -10.58 11.69 29.95
N ARG A 35 -9.37 11.27 29.59
CA ARG A 35 -8.33 10.87 30.55
C ARG A 35 -7.57 12.07 31.13
N ASN A 36 -7.13 13.00 30.31
CA ASN A 36 -6.17 14.05 30.74
C ASN A 36 -6.73 15.48 30.72
N LYS A 37 -7.83 15.76 30.01
CA LYS A 37 -8.44 17.09 29.81
C LYS A 37 -7.47 18.19 29.35
N ALA A 38 -6.25 17.85 28.94
CA ALA A 38 -5.23 18.77 28.44
C ALA A 38 -5.26 18.75 26.91
N LEU A 39 -5.46 19.91 26.30
CA LEU A 39 -5.54 20.05 24.83
C LEU A 39 -4.25 19.60 24.13
N ASP A 40 -3.09 19.89 24.72
CA ASP A 40 -1.80 19.50 24.16
C ASP A 40 -1.65 17.98 24.07
N SER A 41 -2.09 17.24 25.08
CA SER A 41 -2.07 15.77 25.07
C SER A 41 -3.06 15.17 24.06
N VAL A 42 -4.14 15.88 23.76
CA VAL A 42 -5.13 15.47 22.75
C VAL A 42 -4.58 15.66 21.35
N ALA A 43 -3.94 16.80 21.08
CA ALA A 43 -3.30 17.08 19.80
C ALA A 43 -2.14 16.09 19.51
N GLU A 44 -1.33 15.78 20.51
CA GLU A 44 -0.26 14.78 20.41
C GLU A 44 -0.83 13.37 20.12
N ALA A 45 -1.86 12.95 20.85
CA ALA A 45 -2.52 11.65 20.61
C ALA A 45 -3.15 11.56 19.23
N MET A 46 -3.69 12.66 18.72
CA MET A 46 -4.26 12.74 17.37
C MET A 46 -3.17 12.56 16.31
N ASN A 47 -2.10 13.35 16.37
CA ASN A 47 -0.99 13.27 15.42
C ASN A 47 -0.36 11.89 15.44
N TYR A 48 -0.09 11.34 16.62
CA TYR A 48 0.43 9.96 16.75
C TYR A 48 -0.48 8.91 16.13
N THR A 49 -1.79 9.05 16.28
CA THR A 49 -2.74 8.08 15.72
C THR A 49 -2.81 8.18 14.20
N CYS A 50 -2.80 9.40 13.64
CA CYS A 50 -2.77 9.61 12.19
C CYS A 50 -1.48 9.07 11.56
N GLU A 51 -0.33 9.34 12.18
CA GLU A 51 0.97 8.82 11.75
C GLU A 51 1.00 7.29 11.77
N LYS A 52 0.56 6.69 12.85
CA LYS A 52 0.50 5.23 13.00
C LYS A 52 -0.43 4.54 11.99
N GLU A 53 -1.56 5.16 11.63
CA GLU A 53 -2.41 4.62 10.57
C GLU A 53 -1.77 4.79 9.19
N GLY A 54 -1.00 5.85 8.96
CA GLY A 54 -0.17 6.02 7.76
C GLY A 54 0.88 4.91 7.63
N GLU A 55 1.67 4.66 8.67
CA GLU A 55 2.65 3.57 8.72
C GLU A 55 2.01 2.20 8.49
N ARG A 56 0.82 1.97 9.04
CA ARG A 56 0.09 0.74 8.83
C ARG A 56 -0.31 0.55 7.37
N MET A 57 -0.85 1.58 6.72
CA MET A 57 -1.21 1.53 5.30
C MET A 57 0.02 1.29 4.42
N GLU A 58 1.15 1.93 4.73
CA GLU A 58 2.42 1.69 4.04
C GLU A 58 2.92 0.24 4.23
N SER A 59 2.80 -0.30 5.44
CA SER A 59 3.14 -1.69 5.74
C SER A 59 2.27 -2.69 4.96
N GLU A 60 0.98 -2.42 4.80
CA GLU A 60 0.07 -3.25 4.01
C GLU A 60 0.46 -3.27 2.52
N LEU A 61 1.04 -2.19 1.99
CA LEU A 61 1.55 -2.13 0.62
C LEU A 61 2.92 -2.79 0.43
N SER A 62 3.65 -3.07 1.50
CA SER A 62 5.00 -3.62 1.42
C SER A 62 5.05 -4.98 0.72
N MET A 63 4.05 -5.84 0.95
CA MET A 63 3.91 -7.13 0.30
C MET A 63 3.65 -6.97 -1.21
N ILE A 64 2.82 -6.02 -1.61
CA ILE A 64 2.54 -5.73 -3.02
C ILE A 64 3.81 -5.22 -3.70
N ARG A 65 4.56 -4.34 -3.05
CA ARG A 65 5.85 -3.84 -3.53
C ARG A 65 6.84 -4.97 -3.76
N TYR A 66 6.93 -5.91 -2.83
CA TYR A 66 7.76 -7.10 -2.99
C TYR A 66 7.35 -7.93 -4.22
N LEU A 67 6.08 -8.19 -4.41
CA LEU A 67 5.58 -8.95 -5.57
C LEU A 67 5.91 -8.24 -6.89
N ILE A 68 5.75 -6.92 -6.97
CA ILE A 68 6.10 -6.13 -8.16
C ILE A 68 7.61 -6.26 -8.48
N TRP A 69 8.46 -6.30 -7.48
CA TRP A 69 9.90 -6.53 -7.64
C TRP A 69 10.23 -7.97 -8.06
N ALA A 70 9.44 -8.94 -7.65
CA ALA A 70 9.63 -10.35 -8.00
C ALA A 70 9.26 -10.65 -9.46
N ILE A 71 8.32 -9.93 -10.07
CA ILE A 71 7.83 -10.19 -11.44
C ILE A 71 8.95 -10.12 -12.48
N PRO A 72 9.82 -9.08 -12.56
CA PRO A 72 10.96 -9.07 -13.47
C PRO A 72 11.93 -10.21 -13.24
N SER A 73 12.14 -10.61 -11.98
CA SER A 73 13.00 -11.73 -11.62
C SER A 73 12.47 -13.07 -12.16
N ILE A 74 11.15 -13.27 -12.12
CA ILE A 74 10.49 -14.43 -12.72
C ILE A 74 10.65 -14.41 -14.24
N GLY A 75 10.51 -13.25 -14.88
CA GLY A 75 10.77 -13.07 -16.30
C GLY A 75 12.21 -13.45 -16.68
N PHE A 76 13.17 -13.04 -15.88
CA PHE A 76 14.58 -13.40 -16.07
C PHE A 76 14.83 -14.92 -15.93
N ILE A 77 14.20 -15.58 -14.95
CA ILE A 77 14.26 -17.06 -14.82
C ILE A 77 13.72 -17.71 -16.10
N GLY A 78 12.64 -17.18 -16.67
CA GLY A 78 12.10 -17.65 -17.95
C GLY A 78 13.10 -17.54 -19.09
N THR A 79 13.86 -16.44 -19.17
CA THR A 79 14.91 -16.25 -20.16
C THR A 79 16.04 -17.26 -19.99
N VAL A 80 16.55 -17.45 -18.77
CA VAL A 80 17.62 -18.42 -18.49
C VAL A 80 17.21 -19.84 -18.88
N ARG A 81 15.97 -20.22 -18.52
CA ARG A 81 15.40 -21.52 -18.88
C ARG A 81 15.29 -21.70 -20.40
N GLY A 82 14.76 -20.71 -21.10
CA GLY A 82 14.56 -20.78 -22.56
C GLY A 82 15.88 -20.80 -23.34
N ILE A 83 16.92 -20.09 -22.85
CA ILE A 83 18.27 -20.19 -23.42
C ILE A 83 18.86 -21.59 -23.19
N GLY A 84 18.67 -22.16 -21.98
CA GLY A 84 19.10 -23.53 -21.70
C GLY A 84 18.45 -24.56 -22.63
N GLU A 85 17.15 -24.41 -22.90
CA GLU A 85 16.41 -25.26 -23.83
C GLU A 85 16.89 -25.08 -25.28
N ALA A 86 17.13 -23.85 -25.73
CA ALA A 86 17.70 -23.56 -27.03
C ALA A 86 19.10 -24.20 -27.21
N LEU A 87 19.95 -24.10 -26.22
CA LEU A 87 21.28 -24.72 -26.23
C LEU A 87 21.23 -26.24 -26.28
N SER A 88 20.25 -26.89 -25.64
CA SER A 88 20.04 -28.33 -25.70
C SER A 88 19.74 -28.84 -27.12
N GLN A 89 19.22 -27.98 -27.96
CA GLN A 89 18.88 -28.24 -29.38
C GLN A 89 19.98 -27.86 -30.35
N ALA A 90 21.13 -27.33 -29.85
CA ALA A 90 22.21 -26.85 -30.72
C ALA A 90 22.78 -27.94 -31.64
N HIS A 91 22.81 -29.21 -31.24
CA HIS A 91 23.26 -30.32 -32.06
C HIS A 91 22.38 -30.53 -33.31
N ILE A 92 21.08 -30.33 -33.20
CA ILE A 92 20.12 -30.42 -34.31
C ILE A 92 20.30 -29.21 -35.26
N ALA A 93 20.64 -28.05 -34.68
CA ALA A 93 20.90 -26.83 -35.45
C ALA A 93 22.11 -26.99 -36.39
N VAL A 94 23.14 -27.70 -35.94
CA VAL A 94 24.34 -28.03 -36.75
C VAL A 94 23.97 -28.90 -37.99
N GLU A 95 22.95 -29.74 -37.87
CA GLU A 95 22.41 -30.56 -38.98
C GLU A 95 21.53 -29.76 -39.94
N GLY A 96 21.38 -28.45 -39.73
CA GLY A 96 20.64 -27.50 -40.59
C GLY A 96 19.23 -27.17 -40.11
N ASN A 97 18.74 -27.74 -39.02
CA ASN A 97 17.41 -27.45 -38.49
C ASN A 97 17.49 -26.53 -37.26
N ILE A 98 17.44 -25.21 -37.46
CA ILE A 98 17.51 -24.19 -36.43
C ILE A 98 16.14 -23.80 -35.86
N ALA A 99 15.03 -24.34 -36.38
CA ALA A 99 13.68 -23.89 -36.05
C ALA A 99 13.34 -24.07 -34.57
N GLY A 100 13.68 -25.17 -33.93
CA GLY A 100 13.41 -25.45 -32.54
C GLY A 100 14.21 -24.49 -31.61
N MET A 101 15.50 -24.28 -31.92
CA MET A 101 16.37 -23.39 -31.18
C MET A 101 15.87 -21.95 -31.20
N THR A 102 15.49 -21.42 -32.36
CA THR A 102 14.98 -20.07 -32.52
C THR A 102 13.61 -19.91 -31.84
N ALA A 103 12.74 -20.90 -31.86
CA ALA A 103 11.46 -20.89 -31.16
C ALA A 103 11.67 -20.80 -29.62
N SER A 104 12.59 -21.59 -29.03
CA SER A 104 12.90 -21.55 -27.61
C SER A 104 13.49 -20.20 -27.20
N LEU A 105 14.36 -19.58 -28.01
CA LEU A 105 14.84 -18.23 -27.79
C LEU A 105 13.72 -17.18 -27.84
N GLY A 106 12.80 -17.32 -28.79
CA GLY A 106 11.63 -16.44 -28.91
C GLY A 106 10.77 -16.46 -27.65
N VAL A 107 10.48 -17.64 -27.11
CA VAL A 107 9.75 -17.78 -25.83
C VAL A 107 10.53 -17.19 -24.66
N ALA A 108 11.85 -17.38 -24.60
CA ALA A 108 12.71 -16.83 -23.58
C ALA A 108 12.60 -15.29 -23.52
N PHE A 109 12.82 -14.61 -24.65
CA PHE A 109 12.75 -13.16 -24.71
C PHE A 109 11.34 -12.61 -24.44
N ASN A 110 10.30 -13.29 -24.97
CA ASN A 110 8.92 -12.87 -24.76
C ASN A 110 8.51 -12.96 -23.27
N SER A 111 8.98 -13.97 -22.55
CA SER A 111 8.67 -14.11 -21.12
C SER A 111 9.20 -12.92 -20.29
N THR A 112 10.41 -12.46 -20.56
CA THR A 112 10.98 -11.28 -19.90
C THR A 112 10.31 -9.99 -20.35
N PHE A 113 10.00 -9.86 -21.64
CA PHE A 113 9.29 -8.70 -22.16
C PHE A 113 7.93 -8.53 -21.48
N VAL A 114 7.13 -9.58 -21.42
CA VAL A 114 5.81 -9.54 -20.74
C VAL A 114 5.95 -9.20 -19.26
N ALA A 115 6.90 -9.83 -18.56
CA ALA A 115 7.13 -9.57 -17.14
C ALA A 115 7.49 -8.10 -16.87
N LEU A 116 8.34 -7.51 -17.71
CA LEU A 116 8.72 -6.10 -17.59
C LEU A 116 7.54 -5.16 -17.86
N VAL A 117 6.77 -5.41 -18.91
CA VAL A 117 5.58 -4.59 -19.21
C VAL A 117 4.57 -4.64 -18.06
N VAL A 118 4.26 -5.82 -17.55
CA VAL A 118 3.34 -5.99 -16.41
C VAL A 118 3.88 -5.26 -15.17
N SER A 119 5.17 -5.39 -14.88
CA SER A 119 5.81 -4.73 -13.74
C SER A 119 5.70 -3.20 -13.82
N ILE A 120 5.86 -2.59 -15.00
CA ILE A 120 5.73 -1.15 -15.19
C ILE A 120 4.30 -0.68 -14.86
N PHE A 121 3.28 -1.37 -15.36
CA PHE A 121 1.89 -1.03 -15.06
C PHE A 121 1.57 -1.16 -13.57
N LEU A 122 2.00 -2.26 -12.95
CA LEU A 122 1.76 -2.47 -11.52
C LEU A 122 2.48 -1.43 -10.65
N MET A 123 3.72 -1.02 -11.01
CA MET A 123 4.45 0.03 -10.33
C MET A 123 3.71 1.37 -10.42
N TYR A 124 3.14 1.69 -11.60
CA TYR A 124 2.34 2.89 -11.77
C TYR A 124 1.10 2.89 -10.85
N PHE A 125 0.35 1.79 -10.81
CA PHE A 125 -0.81 1.67 -9.94
C PHE A 125 -0.44 1.72 -8.45
N LEU A 126 0.65 1.07 -8.06
CA LEU A 126 1.16 1.14 -6.68
C LEU A 126 1.49 2.59 -6.30
N HIS A 127 2.16 3.32 -7.18
CA HIS A 127 2.48 4.73 -6.94
C HIS A 127 1.23 5.60 -6.78
N GLN A 128 0.20 5.42 -7.63
CA GLN A 128 -1.06 6.13 -7.49
C GLN A 128 -1.77 5.82 -6.17
N LEU A 129 -1.71 4.56 -5.74
CA LEU A 129 -2.30 4.12 -4.48
C LEU A 129 -1.58 4.76 -3.28
N GLN A 130 -0.25 4.81 -3.30
CA GLN A 130 0.55 5.49 -2.27
C GLN A 130 0.19 6.98 -2.17
N LEU A 131 0.14 7.68 -3.30
CA LEU A 131 -0.26 9.09 -3.32
C LEU A 131 -1.69 9.31 -2.76
N SER A 132 -2.60 8.38 -3.02
CA SER A 132 -3.97 8.45 -2.47
C SER A 132 -3.99 8.23 -0.96
N GLN A 133 -3.16 7.32 -0.43
CA GLN A 133 -3.02 7.07 1.00
C GLN A 133 -2.40 8.27 1.72
N ASP A 134 -1.33 8.85 1.17
CA ASP A 134 -0.67 10.03 1.75
C ASP A 134 -1.64 11.21 1.83
N ARG A 135 -2.42 11.46 0.77
CA ARG A 135 -3.46 12.49 0.77
C ARG A 135 -4.54 12.24 1.81
N LEU A 136 -4.95 10.99 1.98
CA LEU A 136 -5.94 10.61 2.97
C LEU A 136 -5.45 10.92 4.39
N VAL A 137 -4.20 10.59 4.72
CA VAL A 137 -3.61 10.86 6.05
C VAL A 137 -3.54 12.36 6.32
N LEU A 138 -3.12 13.17 5.32
CA LEU A 138 -3.09 14.63 5.44
C LEU A 138 -4.49 15.21 5.64
N GLU A 139 -5.45 14.79 4.85
CA GLU A 139 -6.84 15.27 4.96
C GLU A 139 -7.47 14.87 6.31
N LEU A 140 -7.14 13.69 6.84
CA LEU A 140 -7.56 13.26 8.17
C LEU A 140 -7.00 14.19 9.25
N ASN A 141 -5.72 14.52 9.17
CA ASN A 141 -5.07 15.40 10.13
C ASN A 141 -5.67 16.82 10.09
N ASP A 142 -5.86 17.38 8.90
CA ASP A 142 -6.46 18.71 8.71
C ASP A 142 -7.91 18.74 9.22
N ARG A 143 -8.72 17.76 8.87
CA ARG A 143 -10.10 17.67 9.37
C ARG A 143 -10.20 17.52 10.88
N CYS A 144 -9.28 16.80 11.49
CA CYS A 144 -9.23 16.66 12.94
C CYS A 144 -8.79 17.97 13.61
N ASN A 145 -7.81 18.67 13.05
CA ASN A 145 -7.38 19.98 13.54
C ASN A 145 -8.50 21.03 13.46
N ASP A 146 -9.20 21.10 12.33
CA ASP A 146 -10.20 22.14 12.07
C ASP A 146 -11.52 21.88 12.80
N ASN A 147 -11.93 20.62 12.94
CA ASN A 147 -13.24 20.29 13.48
C ASN A 147 -13.25 19.82 14.93
N LEU A 148 -12.19 19.13 15.39
CA LEU A 148 -12.13 18.56 16.74
C LEU A 148 -11.51 19.51 17.74
N LEU A 149 -10.31 20.04 17.47
CA LEU A 149 -9.59 20.86 18.44
C LEU A 149 -10.34 22.15 18.84
N PRO A 150 -11.00 22.90 17.92
CA PRO A 150 -11.77 24.08 18.32
C PRO A 150 -13.00 23.76 19.18
N LYS A 151 -13.61 22.58 18.97
CA LYS A 151 -14.81 22.16 19.73
C LYS A 151 -14.46 21.61 21.13
N LEU A 152 -13.23 21.16 21.32
CA LEU A 152 -12.68 20.75 22.62
C LEU A 152 -12.09 21.92 23.41
N ARG A 153 -11.86 23.06 22.77
CA ARG A 153 -11.43 24.29 23.39
C ARG A 153 -12.63 24.98 24.03
N LEU A 154 -12.80 24.85 25.32
CA LEU A 154 -13.71 25.63 26.16
C LEU A 154 -12.98 26.80 26.78
#